data_1e631e7149df041397e7e3e2d1530ba1
#
_entry.id   1e631e7149df041397e7e3e2d1530ba1
#
_cell.length_a   1.000
_cell.length_b   1.000
_cell.length_c   1.000
_cell.angle_alpha   90.00
_cell.angle_beta   90.00
_cell.angle_gamma   90.00
#
_symmetry.space_group_name_H-M   'P 1'
#
loop_
_entity.id
_entity.type
_entity.pdbx_description
1 polymer ?
#
loop_
_entity_poly.entity_id
_entity_poly.type
_entity_poly.pdbx_seq_one_letter_code
_entity_poly.pdbx_strand_id
1 'polypeptide(L)'
;METTVNADSTSEVRAHGLPARLATAFGKAAWSAPLTFALLVTFWVVGASTGSLLRGPRGILRHTVLLESTPSLGHPLTWLASFLWSTNLDGYVWGTIALLTLGVFVEQRLGTARYAIALVVTHVLAGATLAASSLVLSWADPASTRAFLAIHYGGPTVGVIGATLAASASLPVLWRRRLRAGGLTLFGTMALFDGGGVAVLLVAASVIGLLLGRLLTRATTRPSPVSSVHEARVLTAVIVGATAIGPLLATVTPHPTGPFAALGYLVADVHGSAPRAVRELCAEGPTSAACAIGRLNLHPGIGVTLMACLPALLLLLAAAGLRRGNRGAWVAALALEGVLA
;
A
#
# COMPACT_ATOMS: atom_id res chain seq x y z
N MET A 1 -62.46 27.11 9.31
CA MET A 1 -62.21 26.02 8.36
C MET A 1 -60.68 25.92 8.21
N GLU A 2 -60.09 25.14 9.10
CA GLU A 2 -58.65 25.10 9.35
C GLU A 2 -58.14 23.80 8.72
N THR A 3 -57.33 23.93 7.70
CA THR A 3 -56.69 22.79 6.98
C THR A 3 -55.40 22.45 7.69
N THR A 4 -55.42 21.44 8.54
CA THR A 4 -54.20 20.81 9.10
C THR A 4 -53.47 20.06 7.99
N VAL A 5 -52.33 20.58 7.58
CA VAL A 5 -51.39 19.93 6.65
C VAL A 5 -50.64 18.83 7.40
N ASN A 6 -50.85 17.59 6.99
CA ASN A 6 -50.23 16.40 7.53
C ASN A 6 -48.74 16.36 7.13
N ALA A 7 -47.85 16.75 8.04
CA ALA A 7 -46.38 16.81 7.83
C ALA A 7 -45.65 15.47 8.08
N ASP A 8 -46.41 14.39 8.39
CA ASP A 8 -45.77 13.14 8.89
C ASP A 8 -45.52 12.05 7.84
N SER A 9 -45.96 12.25 6.58
CA SER A 9 -45.86 11.20 5.57
C SER A 9 -44.58 11.23 4.72
N THR A 10 -43.74 12.26 4.88
CA THR A 10 -42.54 12.44 4.02
C THR A 10 -41.23 11.90 4.62
N SER A 11 -41.17 11.59 5.91
CA SER A 11 -39.98 11.08 6.59
C SER A 11 -39.81 9.56 6.50
N GLU A 12 -40.88 8.79 6.49
CA GLU A 12 -40.80 7.31 6.40
C GLU A 12 -40.45 6.79 5.00
N VAL A 13 -40.79 7.51 3.94
CA VAL A 13 -40.48 7.09 2.56
C VAL A 13 -38.96 7.18 2.22
N ARG A 14 -38.21 7.99 2.95
CA ARG A 14 -36.74 8.11 2.73
C ARG A 14 -35.88 7.02 3.40
N ALA A 15 -36.34 6.47 4.52
CA ALA A 15 -35.55 5.48 5.28
C ALA A 15 -35.52 4.09 4.62
N HIS A 16 -36.59 3.70 3.93
CA HIS A 16 -36.68 2.38 3.30
C HIS A 16 -35.96 2.27 1.94
N GLY A 17 -35.55 3.37 1.34
CA GLY A 17 -34.88 3.37 0.03
C GLY A 17 -33.39 3.15 0.06
N LEU A 18 -32.70 3.44 1.17
CA LEU A 18 -31.24 3.36 1.26
C LEU A 18 -30.70 1.92 1.24
N PRO A 19 -31.20 0.98 2.06
CA PRO A 19 -30.71 -0.41 2.02
C PRO A 19 -31.04 -1.12 0.71
N ALA A 20 -32.21 -0.85 0.14
CA ALA A 20 -32.60 -1.42 -1.16
C ALA A 20 -31.73 -0.85 -2.31
N ARG A 21 -31.41 0.43 -2.28
CA ARG A 21 -30.48 1.05 -3.25
C ARG A 21 -29.07 0.54 -3.12
N LEU A 22 -28.57 0.32 -1.90
CA LEU A 22 -27.28 -0.28 -1.65
C LEU A 22 -27.23 -1.74 -2.10
N ALA A 23 -28.26 -2.53 -1.81
CA ALA A 23 -28.37 -3.93 -2.26
C ALA A 23 -28.40 -4.05 -3.79
N THR A 24 -29.17 -3.18 -4.47
CA THR A 24 -29.20 -3.17 -5.95
C THR A 24 -27.90 -2.67 -6.57
N ALA A 25 -27.23 -1.68 -5.94
CA ALA A 25 -25.92 -1.21 -6.38
C ALA A 25 -24.85 -2.30 -6.19
N PHE A 26 -24.87 -2.99 -5.06
CA PHE A 26 -23.98 -4.12 -4.79
C PHE A 26 -24.21 -5.29 -5.75
N GLY A 27 -25.46 -5.65 -6.01
CA GLY A 27 -25.82 -6.66 -6.99
C GLY A 27 -25.32 -6.30 -8.40
N LYS A 28 -25.53 -5.06 -8.85
CA LYS A 28 -25.00 -4.59 -10.15
C LYS A 28 -23.47 -4.61 -10.19
N ALA A 29 -22.80 -4.21 -9.11
CA ALA A 29 -21.35 -4.27 -9.02
C ALA A 29 -20.82 -5.71 -9.09
N ALA A 30 -21.45 -6.65 -8.39
CA ALA A 30 -21.10 -8.08 -8.43
C ALA A 30 -21.24 -8.68 -9.84
N TRP A 31 -22.29 -8.36 -10.55
CA TRP A 31 -22.47 -8.79 -11.94
C TRP A 31 -21.47 -8.14 -12.91
N SER A 32 -21.01 -6.92 -12.62
CA SER A 32 -20.04 -6.21 -13.47
C SER A 32 -18.57 -6.59 -13.20
N ALA A 33 -18.29 -7.28 -12.09
CA ALA A 33 -16.95 -7.70 -11.70
C ALA A 33 -16.96 -9.08 -11.01
N PRO A 34 -17.43 -10.14 -11.71
CA PRO A 34 -17.67 -11.45 -11.10
C PRO A 34 -16.42 -12.10 -10.52
N LEU A 35 -15.25 -11.95 -11.16
CA LEU A 35 -13.99 -12.49 -10.67
C LEU A 35 -13.58 -11.83 -9.35
N THR A 36 -13.68 -10.50 -9.27
CA THR A 36 -13.35 -9.75 -8.05
C THR A 36 -14.19 -10.22 -6.87
N PHE A 37 -15.50 -10.40 -7.05
CA PHE A 37 -16.38 -10.88 -5.99
C PHE A 37 -16.13 -12.35 -5.65
N ALA A 38 -15.88 -13.20 -6.65
CA ALA A 38 -15.49 -14.60 -6.41
C ALA A 38 -14.19 -14.69 -5.59
N LEU A 39 -13.18 -13.89 -5.94
CA LEU A 39 -11.92 -13.82 -5.20
C LEU A 39 -12.13 -13.30 -3.78
N LEU A 40 -12.96 -12.27 -3.60
CA LEU A 40 -13.27 -11.73 -2.28
C LEU A 40 -13.93 -12.78 -1.38
N VAL A 41 -14.94 -13.48 -1.88
CA VAL A 41 -15.62 -14.54 -1.12
C VAL A 41 -14.63 -15.66 -0.79
N THR A 42 -13.85 -16.14 -1.77
CA THR A 42 -12.85 -17.20 -1.56
C THR A 42 -11.81 -16.77 -0.53
N PHE A 43 -11.31 -15.54 -0.59
CA PHE A 43 -10.33 -14.98 0.34
C PHE A 43 -10.82 -15.03 1.80
N TRP A 44 -12.08 -14.63 2.05
CA TRP A 44 -12.67 -14.69 3.38
C TRP A 44 -13.03 -16.11 3.82
N VAL A 45 -13.57 -16.93 2.92
CA VAL A 45 -13.93 -18.33 3.24
C VAL A 45 -12.69 -19.13 3.59
N VAL A 46 -11.62 -19.00 2.81
CA VAL A 46 -10.34 -19.67 3.06
C VAL A 46 -9.72 -19.18 4.38
N GLY A 47 -9.72 -17.88 4.64
CA GLY A 47 -9.25 -17.31 5.90
C GLY A 47 -10.02 -17.81 7.12
N ALA A 48 -11.35 -17.91 7.00
CA ALA A 48 -12.22 -18.39 8.07
C ALA A 48 -12.05 -19.90 8.30
N SER A 49 -12.08 -20.71 7.24
CA SER A 49 -11.99 -22.17 7.33
C SER A 49 -10.64 -22.67 7.86
N THR A 50 -9.55 -21.93 7.59
CA THR A 50 -8.21 -22.25 8.09
C THR A 50 -7.89 -21.60 9.44
N GLY A 51 -8.81 -20.80 10.00
CA GLY A 51 -8.58 -20.05 11.25
C GLY A 51 -7.51 -18.95 11.14
N SER A 52 -7.13 -18.57 9.92
CA SER A 52 -6.04 -17.61 9.66
C SER A 52 -6.44 -16.15 9.78
N LEU A 53 -7.74 -15.83 9.94
CA LEU A 53 -8.22 -14.44 9.98
C LEU A 53 -7.57 -13.58 11.08
N LEU A 54 -7.47 -14.09 12.29
CA LEU A 54 -7.00 -13.32 13.45
C LEU A 54 -5.49 -13.46 13.70
N ARG A 55 -4.92 -14.59 13.34
CA ARG A 55 -3.54 -14.94 13.76
C ARG A 55 -2.65 -15.39 12.61
N GLY A 56 -3.16 -15.30 11.37
CA GLY A 56 -2.48 -15.79 10.18
C GLY A 56 -2.34 -17.32 10.12
N PRO A 57 -1.87 -17.86 8.99
CA PRO A 57 -1.58 -19.28 8.84
C PRO A 57 -0.46 -19.72 9.79
N ARG A 58 -0.57 -20.94 10.35
CA ARG A 58 0.37 -21.48 11.35
C ARG A 58 0.96 -22.83 10.93
N GLY A 59 2.09 -23.18 11.53
CA GLY A 59 2.76 -24.44 11.28
C GLY A 59 3.06 -24.68 9.81
N ILE A 60 2.82 -25.87 9.33
CA ILE A 60 3.06 -26.29 7.94
C ILE A 60 2.30 -25.39 6.94
N LEU A 61 1.06 -24.98 7.28
CA LEU A 61 0.26 -24.13 6.40
C LEU A 61 0.97 -22.80 6.11
N ARG A 62 1.69 -22.21 7.07
CA ARG A 62 2.42 -20.96 6.88
C ARG A 62 3.44 -21.06 5.74
N HIS A 63 4.25 -22.12 5.74
CA HIS A 63 5.30 -22.34 4.75
C HIS A 63 4.77 -22.79 3.38
N THR A 64 3.53 -23.33 3.34
CA THR A 64 2.93 -23.80 2.08
C THR A 64 2.08 -22.75 1.38
N VAL A 65 1.54 -21.75 2.10
CA VAL A 65 0.61 -20.77 1.52
C VAL A 65 1.11 -19.33 1.52
N LEU A 66 2.08 -18.96 2.36
CA LEU A 66 2.66 -17.60 2.32
C LEU A 66 3.89 -17.56 1.43
N LEU A 67 4.02 -16.46 0.70
CA LEU A 67 5.21 -16.19 -0.09
C LEU A 67 6.36 -15.87 0.87
N GLU A 68 7.40 -16.67 0.80
CA GLU A 68 8.65 -16.45 1.51
C GLU A 68 9.68 -15.86 0.54
N SER A 69 10.58 -15.04 1.07
CA SER A 69 11.67 -14.46 0.29
C SER A 69 12.77 -15.48 -0.06
N THR A 70 12.84 -16.61 0.67
CA THR A 70 13.67 -17.74 0.27
C THR A 70 12.97 -18.48 -0.86
N PRO A 71 13.63 -18.67 -2.03
CA PRO A 71 13.04 -19.40 -3.13
C PRO A 71 12.86 -20.87 -2.75
N SER A 72 11.69 -21.24 -2.23
CA SER A 72 11.30 -22.63 -2.15
C SER A 72 10.91 -23.11 -3.54
N LEU A 73 11.91 -23.36 -4.40
CA LEU A 73 11.72 -23.93 -5.74
C LEU A 73 10.97 -25.26 -5.67
N GLY A 74 10.87 -25.88 -4.47
CA GLY A 74 10.11 -27.11 -4.23
C GLY A 74 8.57 -26.94 -4.22
N HIS A 75 8.05 -25.72 -4.08
CA HIS A 75 6.60 -25.51 -3.94
C HIS A 75 6.08 -24.37 -4.83
N PRO A 76 6.05 -24.53 -6.15
CA PRO A 76 5.60 -23.46 -7.06
C PRO A 76 4.14 -23.04 -6.83
N LEU A 77 3.32 -23.92 -6.25
CA LEU A 77 1.93 -23.63 -5.89
C LEU A 77 1.82 -22.57 -4.78
N THR A 78 2.84 -22.39 -3.95
CA THR A 78 2.87 -21.36 -2.90
C THR A 78 2.74 -19.96 -3.49
N TRP A 79 3.30 -19.73 -4.67
CA TRP A 79 3.22 -18.42 -5.35
C TRP A 79 1.80 -18.05 -5.77
N LEU A 80 0.97 -19.05 -6.10
CA LEU A 80 -0.44 -18.85 -6.40
C LEU A 80 -1.29 -18.88 -5.12
N ALA A 81 -0.97 -19.80 -4.19
CA ALA A 81 -1.70 -19.94 -2.96
C ALA A 81 -1.63 -18.67 -2.10
N SER A 82 -0.48 -18.00 -2.04
CA SER A 82 -0.27 -16.78 -1.25
C SER A 82 -1.27 -15.65 -1.57
N PHE A 83 -1.91 -15.70 -2.72
CA PHE A 83 -2.96 -14.76 -3.10
C PHE A 83 -4.22 -14.87 -2.23
N LEU A 84 -4.54 -16.07 -1.72
CA LEU A 84 -5.78 -16.36 -1.00
C LEU A 84 -5.64 -16.31 0.53
N TRP A 85 -4.45 -16.11 1.07
CA TRP A 85 -4.21 -15.99 2.51
C TRP A 85 -3.58 -14.65 2.84
N SER A 86 -3.84 -14.17 4.05
CA SER A 86 -3.12 -13.03 4.62
C SER A 86 -2.45 -13.41 5.94
N THR A 87 -1.47 -12.63 6.34
CA THR A 87 -0.70 -12.85 7.57
C THR A 87 -1.46 -12.49 8.84
N ASN A 88 -2.47 -11.63 8.72
CA ASN A 88 -3.27 -11.12 9.84
C ASN A 88 -4.58 -10.51 9.35
N LEU A 89 -5.46 -10.11 10.28
CA LEU A 89 -6.74 -9.48 9.98
C LEU A 89 -6.59 -8.16 9.19
N ASP A 90 -5.56 -7.38 9.51
CA ASP A 90 -5.26 -6.13 8.82
C ASP A 90 -5.02 -6.38 7.32
N GLY A 91 -4.26 -7.40 6.97
CA GLY A 91 -4.07 -7.81 5.59
C GLY A 91 -5.36 -8.28 4.89
N TYR A 92 -6.30 -8.91 5.61
CA TYR A 92 -7.63 -9.23 5.04
C TYR A 92 -8.43 -7.96 4.77
N VAL A 93 -8.38 -6.97 5.65
CA VAL A 93 -9.06 -5.68 5.47
C VAL A 93 -8.48 -4.92 4.28
N TRP A 94 -7.16 -4.78 4.21
CA TRP A 94 -6.50 -4.09 3.09
C TRP A 94 -6.69 -4.82 1.76
N GLY A 95 -6.63 -6.16 1.76
CA GLY A 95 -6.95 -6.97 0.58
C GLY A 95 -8.39 -6.77 0.10
N THR A 96 -9.33 -6.69 1.03
CA THR A 96 -10.75 -6.39 0.73
C THR A 96 -10.91 -5.00 0.12
N ILE A 97 -10.30 -3.98 0.71
CA ILE A 97 -10.33 -2.61 0.18
C ILE A 97 -9.73 -2.58 -1.23
N ALA A 98 -8.59 -3.22 -1.44
CA ALA A 98 -7.95 -3.28 -2.74
C ALA A 98 -8.82 -3.98 -3.79
N LEU A 99 -9.44 -5.12 -3.45
CA LEU A 99 -10.34 -5.84 -4.35
C LEU A 99 -11.57 -5.00 -4.68
N LEU A 100 -12.26 -4.45 -3.69
CA LEU A 100 -13.50 -3.69 -3.91
C LEU A 100 -13.28 -2.36 -4.64
N THR A 101 -12.16 -1.71 -4.45
CA THR A 101 -11.88 -0.43 -5.11
C THR A 101 -11.15 -0.61 -6.44
N LEU A 102 -9.95 -1.19 -6.39
CA LEU A 102 -9.09 -1.34 -7.55
C LEU A 102 -9.47 -2.56 -8.40
N GLY A 103 -9.79 -3.70 -7.77
CA GLY A 103 -10.16 -4.94 -8.47
C GLY A 103 -11.39 -4.76 -9.34
N VAL A 104 -12.49 -4.22 -8.76
CA VAL A 104 -13.72 -3.91 -9.52
C VAL A 104 -13.42 -2.95 -10.67
N PHE A 105 -12.67 -1.88 -10.41
CA PHE A 105 -12.28 -0.92 -11.45
C PHE A 105 -11.51 -1.58 -12.60
N VAL A 106 -10.53 -2.43 -12.28
CA VAL A 106 -9.69 -3.10 -13.28
C VAL A 106 -10.49 -4.10 -14.09
N GLU A 107 -11.33 -4.90 -13.44
CA GLU A 107 -12.14 -5.91 -14.11
C GLU A 107 -13.14 -5.27 -15.10
N GLN A 108 -13.77 -4.15 -14.70
CA GLN A 108 -14.64 -3.38 -15.58
C GLN A 108 -13.90 -2.76 -16.78
N ARG A 109 -12.61 -2.47 -16.65
CA ARG A 109 -11.81 -1.85 -17.72
C ARG A 109 -11.16 -2.85 -18.67
N LEU A 110 -10.64 -3.94 -18.16
CA LEU A 110 -9.92 -4.95 -18.95
C LEU A 110 -10.81 -6.12 -19.37
N GLY A 111 -11.92 -6.34 -18.66
CA GLY A 111 -12.71 -7.56 -18.72
C GLY A 111 -12.10 -8.68 -17.87
N THR A 112 -12.92 -9.65 -17.48
CA THR A 112 -12.59 -10.71 -16.51
C THR A 112 -11.34 -11.51 -16.89
N ALA A 113 -11.23 -11.97 -18.16
CA ALA A 113 -10.11 -12.80 -18.59
C ALA A 113 -8.76 -12.05 -18.55
N ARG A 114 -8.71 -10.81 -19.06
CA ARG A 114 -7.48 -10.01 -19.05
C ARG A 114 -7.11 -9.58 -17.63
N TYR A 115 -8.11 -9.31 -16.79
CA TYR A 115 -7.87 -9.03 -15.37
C TYR A 115 -7.28 -10.24 -14.66
N ALA A 116 -7.82 -11.45 -14.87
CA ALA A 116 -7.26 -12.67 -14.30
C ALA A 116 -5.80 -12.88 -14.71
N ILE A 117 -5.48 -12.71 -15.99
CA ILE A 117 -4.11 -12.81 -16.50
C ILE A 117 -3.21 -11.77 -15.86
N ALA A 118 -3.65 -10.50 -15.83
CA ALA A 118 -2.87 -9.42 -15.24
C ALA A 118 -2.58 -9.68 -13.76
N LEU A 119 -3.57 -10.11 -13.02
CA LEU A 119 -3.51 -10.37 -11.59
C LEU A 119 -2.54 -11.51 -11.27
N VAL A 120 -2.67 -12.66 -11.94
CA VAL A 120 -1.81 -13.83 -11.72
C VAL A 120 -0.37 -13.53 -12.17
N VAL A 121 -0.18 -12.99 -13.36
CA VAL A 121 1.16 -12.72 -13.90
C VAL A 121 1.90 -11.69 -13.04
N THR A 122 1.25 -10.60 -12.64
CA THR A 122 1.91 -9.59 -11.80
C THR A 122 2.22 -10.11 -10.41
N HIS A 123 1.34 -10.93 -9.81
CA HIS A 123 1.57 -11.53 -8.51
C HIS A 123 2.76 -12.51 -8.51
N VAL A 124 2.75 -13.44 -9.46
CA VAL A 124 3.81 -14.47 -9.60
C VAL A 124 5.16 -13.85 -9.95
N LEU A 125 5.20 -12.94 -10.93
CA LEU A 125 6.46 -12.30 -11.32
C LEU A 125 6.99 -11.33 -10.25
N ALA A 126 6.12 -10.67 -9.49
CA ALA A 126 6.56 -9.88 -8.34
C ALA A 126 7.19 -10.78 -7.26
N GLY A 127 6.58 -11.93 -6.98
CA GLY A 127 7.16 -12.94 -6.10
C GLY A 127 8.52 -13.46 -6.59
N ALA A 128 8.64 -13.73 -7.89
CA ALA A 128 9.92 -14.10 -8.50
C ALA A 128 10.98 -12.99 -8.37
N THR A 129 10.58 -11.73 -8.51
CA THR A 129 11.48 -10.58 -8.29
C THR A 129 11.94 -10.50 -6.83
N LEU A 130 11.05 -10.74 -5.87
CA LEU A 130 11.42 -10.79 -4.46
C LEU A 130 12.45 -11.90 -4.20
N ALA A 131 12.21 -13.10 -4.71
CA ALA A 131 13.13 -14.23 -4.58
C ALA A 131 14.49 -13.95 -5.24
N ALA A 132 14.50 -13.34 -6.42
CA ALA A 132 15.74 -12.92 -7.09
C ALA A 132 16.49 -11.83 -6.30
N SER A 133 15.76 -10.86 -5.76
CA SER A 133 16.34 -9.78 -4.94
C SER A 133 16.97 -10.33 -3.66
N SER A 134 16.34 -11.31 -3.00
CA SER A 134 16.88 -11.95 -1.80
C SER A 134 18.16 -12.73 -2.10
N LEU A 135 18.23 -13.40 -3.25
CA LEU A 135 19.41 -14.12 -3.69
C LEU A 135 20.58 -13.17 -3.96
N VAL A 136 20.34 -12.07 -4.67
CA VAL A 136 21.38 -11.04 -4.93
C VAL A 136 21.87 -10.42 -3.62
N LEU A 137 20.95 -10.08 -2.72
CA LEU A 137 21.28 -9.47 -1.44
C LEU A 137 22.07 -10.44 -0.54
N SER A 138 21.81 -11.74 -0.60
CA SER A 138 22.54 -12.74 0.18
C SER A 138 24.04 -12.82 -0.17
N TRP A 139 24.41 -12.44 -1.40
CA TRP A 139 25.80 -12.36 -1.83
C TRP A 139 26.46 -11.04 -1.42
N ALA A 140 25.68 -9.95 -1.36
CA ALA A 140 26.19 -8.61 -1.06
C ALA A 140 26.35 -8.37 0.45
N ASP A 141 25.34 -8.68 1.25
CA ASP A 141 25.32 -8.49 2.71
C ASP A 141 24.43 -9.54 3.40
N PRO A 142 25.04 -10.60 3.96
CA PRO A 142 24.29 -11.66 4.66
C PRO A 142 23.55 -11.17 5.92
N ALA A 143 23.97 -10.06 6.54
CA ALA A 143 23.32 -9.54 7.75
C ALA A 143 22.00 -8.85 7.43
N SER A 144 22.01 -7.94 6.46
CA SER A 144 20.78 -7.28 5.96
C SER A 144 19.84 -8.27 5.32
N THR A 145 20.35 -9.32 4.68
CA THR A 145 19.55 -10.39 4.06
C THR A 145 18.63 -11.07 5.05
N ARG A 146 19.08 -11.33 6.29
CA ARG A 146 18.25 -12.01 7.31
C ARG A 146 16.97 -11.25 7.64
N ALA A 147 17.03 -9.94 7.76
CA ALA A 147 15.84 -9.11 7.98
C ALA A 147 14.89 -9.17 6.78
N PHE A 148 15.44 -9.14 5.56
CA PHE A 148 14.69 -9.22 4.32
C PHE A 148 14.07 -10.62 4.10
N LEU A 149 14.78 -11.70 4.49
CA LEU A 149 14.35 -13.09 4.38
C LEU A 149 13.25 -13.48 5.39
N ALA A 150 13.11 -12.73 6.48
CA ALA A 150 12.08 -12.99 7.49
C ALA A 150 10.66 -12.62 7.04
N ILE A 151 10.51 -12.09 5.82
CA ILE A 151 9.23 -11.60 5.33
C ILE A 151 8.37 -12.74 4.81
N HIS A 152 7.16 -12.80 5.35
CA HIS A 152 6.09 -13.66 4.87
C HIS A 152 4.99 -12.77 4.33
N TYR A 153 4.70 -12.92 3.05
CA TYR A 153 3.66 -12.13 2.39
C TYR A 153 2.51 -13.03 1.93
N GLY A 154 1.30 -12.54 2.12
CA GLY A 154 0.08 -13.11 1.58
C GLY A 154 -0.96 -12.03 1.31
N GLY A 155 -1.83 -12.29 0.36
CA GLY A 155 -2.93 -11.41 0.01
C GLY A 155 -2.96 -10.97 -1.45
N PRO A 156 -4.12 -10.51 -1.92
CA PRO A 156 -4.35 -10.14 -3.32
C PRO A 156 -3.73 -8.79 -3.70
N THR A 157 -3.29 -7.97 -2.74
CA THR A 157 -2.96 -6.56 -2.94
C THR A 157 -1.88 -6.36 -4.01
N VAL A 158 -0.80 -7.16 -4.00
CA VAL A 158 0.29 -7.07 -4.99
C VAL A 158 -0.23 -7.31 -6.41
N GLY A 159 -0.97 -8.39 -6.62
CA GLY A 159 -1.56 -8.70 -7.92
C GLY A 159 -2.55 -7.64 -8.39
N VAL A 160 -3.41 -7.15 -7.49
CA VAL A 160 -4.40 -6.10 -7.80
C VAL A 160 -3.73 -4.78 -8.16
N ILE A 161 -2.66 -4.38 -7.47
CA ILE A 161 -1.88 -3.18 -7.79
C ILE A 161 -1.22 -3.31 -9.16
N GLY A 162 -0.57 -4.44 -9.44
CA GLY A 162 0.02 -4.70 -10.75
C GLY A 162 -1.02 -4.67 -11.87
N ALA A 163 -2.17 -5.32 -11.68
CA ALA A 163 -3.28 -5.28 -12.63
C ALA A 163 -3.84 -3.86 -12.82
N THR A 164 -3.85 -3.02 -11.75
CA THR A 164 -4.26 -1.62 -11.83
C THR A 164 -3.32 -0.80 -12.71
N LEU A 165 -2.01 -1.00 -12.55
CA LEU A 165 -1.02 -0.35 -13.42
C LEU A 165 -1.11 -0.87 -14.87
N ALA A 166 -1.44 -2.15 -15.08
CA ALA A 166 -1.72 -2.69 -16.40
C ALA A 166 -2.95 -2.03 -17.02
N ALA A 167 -4.05 -1.92 -16.28
CA ALA A 167 -5.29 -1.25 -16.71
C ALA A 167 -5.08 0.24 -17.04
N SER A 168 -4.02 0.86 -16.51
CA SER A 168 -3.69 2.25 -16.84
C SER A 168 -3.53 2.49 -18.34
N ALA A 169 -3.13 1.47 -19.11
CA ALA A 169 -2.96 1.57 -20.55
C ALA A 169 -4.29 1.83 -21.29
N SER A 170 -5.42 1.43 -20.73
CA SER A 170 -6.77 1.66 -21.28
C SER A 170 -7.36 3.02 -20.91
N LEU A 171 -6.69 3.80 -20.06
CA LEU A 171 -7.20 5.08 -19.58
C LEU A 171 -6.90 6.23 -20.56
N PRO A 172 -7.71 7.30 -20.54
CA PRO A 172 -7.38 8.56 -21.19
C PRO A 172 -6.00 9.07 -20.74
N VAL A 173 -5.30 9.79 -21.65
CA VAL A 173 -3.89 10.18 -21.45
C VAL A 173 -3.62 10.83 -20.08
N LEU A 174 -4.49 11.75 -19.66
CA LEU A 174 -4.36 12.47 -18.39
C LEU A 174 -4.40 11.53 -17.18
N TRP A 175 -5.41 10.67 -17.10
CA TRP A 175 -5.57 9.72 -16.01
C TRP A 175 -4.48 8.65 -16.02
N ARG A 176 -4.09 8.19 -17.22
CA ARG A 176 -2.98 7.25 -17.40
C ARG A 176 -1.68 7.80 -16.81
N ARG A 177 -1.33 9.06 -17.12
CA ARG A 177 -0.11 9.71 -16.61
C ARG A 177 -0.18 9.87 -15.09
N ARG A 178 -1.30 10.34 -14.55
CA ARG A 178 -1.49 10.53 -13.11
C ARG A 178 -1.39 9.21 -12.33
N LEU A 179 -2.08 8.17 -12.79
CA LEU A 179 -2.06 6.87 -12.15
C LEU A 179 -0.66 6.25 -12.16
N ARG A 180 0.05 6.35 -13.29
CA ARG A 180 1.42 5.84 -13.41
C ARG A 180 2.40 6.65 -12.55
N ALA A 181 2.38 7.96 -12.64
CA ALA A 181 3.25 8.81 -11.84
C ALA A 181 2.97 8.62 -10.34
N GLY A 182 1.71 8.73 -9.91
CA GLY A 182 1.34 8.55 -8.51
C GLY A 182 1.65 7.15 -7.97
N GLY A 183 1.31 6.10 -8.71
CA GLY A 183 1.58 4.72 -8.29
C GLY A 183 3.07 4.40 -8.20
N LEU A 184 3.86 4.75 -9.23
CA LEU A 184 5.30 4.52 -9.20
C LEU A 184 5.99 5.33 -8.10
N THR A 185 5.61 6.60 -7.92
CA THR A 185 6.17 7.42 -6.84
C THR A 185 5.78 6.87 -5.48
N LEU A 186 4.51 6.52 -5.27
CA LEU A 186 4.03 5.97 -4.00
C LEU A 186 4.80 4.71 -3.60
N PHE A 187 4.86 3.72 -4.49
CA PHE A 187 5.54 2.45 -4.17
C PHE A 187 7.05 2.59 -4.19
N GLY A 188 7.60 3.49 -5.02
CA GLY A 188 9.00 3.88 -4.97
C GLY A 188 9.38 4.51 -3.63
N THR A 189 8.56 5.43 -3.14
CA THR A 189 8.75 6.03 -1.80
C THR A 189 8.68 4.97 -0.70
N MET A 190 7.71 4.04 -0.78
CA MET A 190 7.66 2.91 0.16
C MET A 190 8.96 2.10 0.13
N ALA A 191 9.52 1.81 -1.05
CA ALA A 191 10.78 1.08 -1.15
C ALA A 191 11.98 1.87 -0.61
N LEU A 192 12.00 3.19 -0.78
CA LEU A 192 13.07 4.05 -0.29
C LEU A 192 13.07 4.22 1.23
N PHE A 193 11.90 4.30 1.85
CA PHE A 193 11.76 4.53 3.30
C PHE A 193 11.62 3.22 4.09
N ASP A 194 10.73 2.33 3.70
CA ASP A 194 10.52 1.04 4.36
C ASP A 194 11.61 0.03 3.97
N GLY A 195 11.89 -0.10 2.66
CA GLY A 195 12.91 -1.01 2.11
C GLY A 195 12.60 -2.49 2.30
N GLY A 196 11.47 -2.84 2.92
CA GLY A 196 11.07 -4.21 3.17
C GLY A 196 10.67 -4.96 1.89
N GLY A 197 10.61 -6.29 1.96
CA GLY A 197 10.25 -7.12 0.80
C GLY A 197 8.84 -6.84 0.27
N VAL A 198 7.91 -6.37 1.10
CA VAL A 198 6.57 -5.93 0.64
C VAL A 198 6.69 -4.73 -0.29
N ALA A 199 7.55 -3.76 0.02
CA ALA A 199 7.80 -2.61 -0.84
C ALA A 199 8.42 -3.04 -2.18
N VAL A 200 9.35 -3.99 -2.17
CA VAL A 200 9.93 -4.60 -3.39
C VAL A 200 8.84 -5.28 -4.23
N LEU A 201 7.95 -6.05 -3.59
CA LEU A 201 6.81 -6.68 -4.28
C LEU A 201 5.91 -5.65 -4.97
N LEU A 202 5.59 -4.54 -4.30
CA LEU A 202 4.71 -3.49 -4.84
C LEU A 202 5.36 -2.74 -6.01
N VAL A 203 6.65 -2.43 -5.91
CA VAL A 203 7.41 -1.81 -7.01
C VAL A 203 7.50 -2.76 -8.20
N ALA A 204 7.87 -4.02 -7.96
CA ALA A 204 7.95 -5.05 -9.01
C ALA A 204 6.60 -5.24 -9.71
N ALA A 205 5.51 -5.42 -8.94
CA ALA A 205 4.16 -5.55 -9.48
C ALA A 205 3.77 -4.33 -10.31
N SER A 206 4.15 -3.12 -9.88
CA SER A 206 3.88 -1.88 -10.59
C SER A 206 4.59 -1.83 -11.94
N VAL A 207 5.87 -2.14 -11.98
CA VAL A 207 6.68 -2.16 -13.21
C VAL A 207 6.18 -3.26 -14.16
N ILE A 208 5.99 -4.48 -13.66
CA ILE A 208 5.48 -5.62 -14.45
C ILE A 208 4.09 -5.27 -15.00
N GLY A 209 3.22 -4.70 -14.19
CA GLY A 209 1.89 -4.26 -14.59
C GLY A 209 1.93 -3.24 -15.74
N LEU A 210 2.83 -2.25 -15.67
CA LEU A 210 3.02 -1.27 -16.75
C LEU A 210 3.47 -1.90 -18.07
N LEU A 211 4.37 -2.88 -18.01
CA LEU A 211 4.84 -3.61 -19.19
C LEU A 211 3.72 -4.48 -19.76
N LEU A 212 3.04 -5.24 -18.91
CA LEU A 212 1.95 -6.11 -19.29
C LEU A 212 0.75 -5.34 -19.86
N GLY A 213 0.48 -4.14 -19.37
CA GLY A 213 -0.60 -3.30 -19.86
C GLY A 213 -0.48 -2.96 -21.35
N ARG A 214 0.74 -2.79 -21.85
CA ARG A 214 0.99 -2.58 -23.30
C ARG A 214 0.59 -3.79 -24.13
N LEU A 215 0.82 -5.00 -23.61
CA LEU A 215 0.50 -6.26 -24.29
C LEU A 215 -1.00 -6.54 -24.25
N LEU A 216 -1.64 -6.38 -23.09
CA LEU A 216 -3.05 -6.73 -22.89
C LEU A 216 -4.02 -5.79 -23.60
N THR A 217 -3.68 -4.52 -23.76
CA THR A 217 -4.60 -3.53 -24.32
C THR A 217 -4.45 -3.30 -25.81
N ARG A 218 -3.43 -3.94 -26.45
CA ARG A 218 -3.08 -3.66 -27.87
C ARG A 218 -3.09 -2.16 -28.16
N ALA A 219 -2.61 -1.37 -27.19
CA ALA A 219 -2.64 0.07 -27.28
C ALA A 219 -1.84 0.51 -28.51
N THR A 220 -2.54 0.96 -29.53
CA THR A 220 -1.91 1.65 -30.65
C THR A 220 -1.20 2.86 -30.05
N THR A 221 0.11 2.92 -30.25
CA THR A 221 0.97 4.00 -29.78
C THR A 221 0.66 5.26 -30.59
N ARG A 222 -0.52 5.88 -30.34
CA ARG A 222 -0.74 7.24 -30.81
C ARG A 222 0.23 8.16 -30.07
N PRO A 223 0.93 9.04 -30.80
CA PRO A 223 1.80 10.01 -30.16
C PRO A 223 1.02 10.74 -29.06
N SER A 224 1.56 10.71 -27.85
CA SER A 224 0.93 11.33 -26.70
C SER A 224 1.02 12.84 -26.87
N PRO A 225 -0.09 13.60 -26.82
CA PRO A 225 -0.03 15.05 -26.92
C PRO A 225 0.94 15.61 -25.88
N VAL A 226 1.62 16.70 -26.25
CA VAL A 226 2.54 17.43 -25.33
C VAL A 226 1.75 17.82 -24.08
N SER A 227 2.35 17.64 -22.90
CA SER A 227 1.71 18.02 -21.64
C SER A 227 1.53 19.53 -21.59
N SER A 228 0.31 19.98 -21.27
CA SER A 228 0.08 21.39 -20.97
C SER A 228 0.77 21.77 -19.65
N VAL A 229 1.06 23.06 -19.45
CA VAL A 229 1.62 23.57 -18.18
C VAL A 229 0.73 23.19 -16.99
N HIS A 230 -0.59 23.21 -17.18
CA HIS A 230 -1.51 22.76 -16.13
C HIS A 230 -1.35 21.28 -15.81
N GLU A 231 -1.22 20.43 -16.82
CA GLU A 231 -1.00 18.99 -16.61
C GLU A 231 0.33 18.72 -15.91
N ALA A 232 1.40 19.41 -16.30
CA ALA A 232 2.70 19.31 -15.65
C ALA A 232 2.59 19.67 -14.15
N ARG A 233 1.90 20.74 -13.79
CA ARG A 233 1.65 21.13 -12.39
C ARG A 233 0.88 20.04 -11.62
N VAL A 234 -0.15 19.47 -12.23
CA VAL A 234 -0.93 18.39 -11.59
C VAL A 234 -0.09 17.13 -11.41
N LEU A 235 0.74 16.76 -12.39
CA LEU A 235 1.64 15.60 -12.27
C LEU A 235 2.67 15.82 -11.17
N THR A 236 3.31 17.00 -11.12
CA THR A 236 4.25 17.33 -10.04
C THR A 236 3.56 17.30 -8.67
N ALA A 237 2.35 17.85 -8.57
CA ALA A 237 1.57 17.79 -7.33
C ALA A 237 1.22 16.34 -6.92
N VAL A 238 0.93 15.45 -7.87
CA VAL A 238 0.69 14.02 -7.59
C VAL A 238 1.97 13.34 -7.09
N ILE A 239 3.12 13.65 -7.70
CA ILE A 239 4.41 13.11 -7.26
C ILE A 239 4.71 13.57 -5.83
N VAL A 240 4.74 14.87 -5.57
CA VAL A 240 5.02 15.44 -4.23
C VAL A 240 3.99 14.97 -3.19
N GLY A 241 2.73 14.83 -3.56
CA GLY A 241 1.70 14.27 -2.67
C GLY A 241 1.92 12.78 -2.36
N ALA A 242 2.45 12.00 -3.30
CA ALA A 242 2.77 10.60 -3.08
C ALA A 242 4.02 10.42 -2.20
N THR A 243 5.04 11.29 -2.31
CA THR A 243 6.22 11.26 -1.44
C THR A 243 5.90 11.63 0.01
N ALA A 244 4.81 12.35 0.26
CA ALA A 244 4.36 12.71 1.60
C ALA A 244 4.12 11.50 2.52
N ILE A 245 3.92 10.29 1.97
CA ILE A 245 3.80 9.06 2.76
C ILE A 245 5.15 8.63 3.38
N GLY A 246 6.29 9.04 2.81
CA GLY A 246 7.63 8.63 3.26
C GLY A 246 7.89 8.91 4.74
N PRO A 247 7.76 10.15 5.23
CA PRO A 247 7.93 10.47 6.64
C PRO A 247 7.00 9.67 7.58
N LEU A 248 5.77 9.38 7.15
CA LEU A 248 4.83 8.56 7.91
C LEU A 248 5.32 7.11 8.00
N LEU A 249 5.79 6.54 6.88
CA LEU A 249 6.34 5.18 6.87
C LEU A 249 7.58 5.08 7.77
N ALA A 250 8.48 6.06 7.73
CA ALA A 250 9.67 6.10 8.58
C ALA A 250 9.34 6.01 10.08
N THR A 251 8.14 6.45 10.48
CA THR A 251 7.72 6.43 11.89
C THR A 251 6.88 5.22 12.29
N VAL A 252 6.17 4.61 11.32
CA VAL A 252 5.28 3.47 11.59
C VAL A 252 6.01 2.14 11.40
N THR A 253 7.03 2.08 10.53
CA THR A 253 7.79 0.86 10.26
C THR A 253 8.76 0.57 11.40
N PRO A 254 8.64 -0.58 12.10
CA PRO A 254 9.47 -0.87 13.30
C PRO A 254 10.96 -1.01 12.99
N HIS A 255 11.31 -1.51 11.81
CA HIS A 255 12.70 -1.76 11.37
C HIS A 255 12.84 -1.38 9.89
N PRO A 256 12.88 -0.09 9.56
CA PRO A 256 13.04 0.33 8.19
C PRO A 256 14.45 -0.05 7.69
N THR A 257 14.52 -0.62 6.49
CA THR A 257 15.76 -1.05 5.83
C THR A 257 16.04 -0.28 4.54
N GLY A 258 15.18 0.64 4.17
CA GLY A 258 15.32 1.45 2.97
C GLY A 258 16.50 2.42 3.02
N PRO A 259 16.97 2.93 1.87
CA PRO A 259 18.05 3.92 1.82
C PRO A 259 17.82 5.17 2.67
N PHE A 260 16.54 5.58 2.84
CA PHE A 260 16.15 6.71 3.66
C PHE A 260 15.65 6.31 5.07
N ALA A 261 15.93 5.08 5.47
CA ALA A 261 15.59 4.57 6.80
C ALA A 261 16.28 5.35 7.94
N ALA A 262 17.41 6.03 7.64
CA ALA A 262 18.11 6.86 8.62
C ALA A 262 17.20 7.91 9.29
N LEU A 263 16.23 8.46 8.56
CA LEU A 263 15.20 9.34 9.11
C LEU A 263 14.33 8.63 10.15
N GLY A 264 14.03 7.35 9.94
CA GLY A 264 13.32 6.51 10.89
C GLY A 264 14.11 6.32 12.18
N TYR A 265 15.44 6.16 12.09
CA TYR A 265 16.29 5.98 13.26
C TYR A 265 16.35 7.24 14.15
N LEU A 266 16.32 8.44 13.55
CA LEU A 266 16.23 9.69 14.33
C LEU A 266 14.94 9.78 15.16
N VAL A 267 13.90 9.07 14.75
CA VAL A 267 12.59 9.04 15.41
C VAL A 267 12.37 7.70 16.15
N ALA A 268 12.88 6.58 15.64
CA ALA A 268 12.67 5.22 16.14
C ALA A 268 13.56 4.84 17.33
N ASP A 269 14.66 5.53 17.58
CA ASP A 269 15.44 5.37 18.82
C ASP A 269 14.57 5.56 20.07
N VAL A 270 13.42 6.22 19.90
CA VAL A 270 12.39 6.37 20.93
C VAL A 270 11.48 5.12 21.06
N HIS A 271 11.42 4.20 20.04
CA HIS A 271 10.37 3.17 20.00
C HIS A 271 10.81 1.70 20.14
N GLY A 272 12.02 1.34 19.79
CA GLY A 272 12.34 -0.10 19.60
C GLY A 272 13.29 -0.72 20.62
N SER A 273 14.42 -0.13 20.90
CA SER A 273 15.43 -0.61 21.85
C SER A 273 15.23 -0.05 23.26
N ALA A 274 14.56 1.10 23.36
CA ALA A 274 14.35 1.83 24.58
C ALA A 274 13.73 1.02 25.74
N PRO A 275 12.70 0.15 25.56
CA PRO A 275 12.14 -0.56 26.72
C PRO A 275 13.07 -1.61 27.32
N ARG A 276 14.01 -2.16 26.55
CA ARG A 276 15.03 -3.11 27.06
C ARG A 276 16.21 -2.35 27.65
N ALA A 277 16.78 -1.40 26.92
CA ALA A 277 17.88 -0.58 27.39
C ALA A 277 17.52 0.21 28.63
N VAL A 278 16.32 0.79 28.71
CA VAL A 278 15.85 1.47 29.92
C VAL A 278 15.57 0.50 31.06
N ARG A 279 15.09 -0.71 30.81
CA ARG A 279 14.97 -1.75 31.84
C ARG A 279 16.33 -2.15 32.39
N GLU A 280 17.34 -2.29 31.55
CA GLU A 280 18.72 -2.60 31.96
C GLU A 280 19.33 -1.44 32.76
N LEU A 281 19.21 -0.19 32.27
CA LEU A 281 19.64 1.00 33.01
C LEU A 281 18.92 1.18 34.33
N CYS A 282 17.64 0.86 34.42
CA CYS A 282 16.86 0.95 35.65
C CYS A 282 17.08 -0.27 36.59
N ALA A 283 17.53 -1.39 36.09
CA ALA A 283 17.90 -2.55 36.90
C ALA A 283 19.21 -2.31 37.67
N GLU A 284 20.16 -1.54 37.09
CA GLU A 284 21.40 -1.16 37.72
C GLU A 284 21.23 -0.06 38.76
N GLY A 285 20.19 0.80 38.63
CA GLY A 285 19.92 1.88 39.58
C GLY A 285 18.55 2.57 39.34
N PRO A 286 17.48 2.10 40.02
CA PRO A 286 16.12 2.59 39.77
C PRO A 286 15.92 4.10 40.09
N THR A 287 16.82 4.69 40.84
CA THR A 287 16.84 6.11 41.19
C THR A 287 17.89 6.93 40.46
N SER A 288 18.64 6.33 39.53
CA SER A 288 19.68 7.03 38.78
C SER A 288 19.09 8.08 37.84
N ALA A 289 19.81 9.17 37.62
CA ALA A 289 19.43 10.20 36.65
C ALA A 289 19.26 9.61 35.23
N ALA A 290 20.09 8.61 34.88
CA ALA A 290 20.00 7.91 33.63
C ALA A 290 18.68 7.13 33.47
N CYS A 291 18.19 6.47 34.52
CA CYS A 291 16.90 5.80 34.55
C CYS A 291 15.75 6.81 34.42
N ALA A 292 15.83 7.94 35.14
CA ALA A 292 14.82 8.99 35.08
C ALA A 292 14.73 9.61 33.68
N ILE A 293 15.86 9.90 33.03
CA ILE A 293 15.95 10.41 31.66
C ILE A 293 15.42 9.39 30.70
N GLY A 294 15.81 8.10 30.82
CA GLY A 294 15.32 7.01 30.00
C GLY A 294 13.81 6.83 30.09
N ARG A 295 13.21 6.94 31.27
CA ARG A 295 11.76 6.90 31.48
C ARG A 295 11.02 8.10 30.86
N LEU A 296 11.62 9.29 30.89
CA LEU A 296 11.05 10.49 30.23
C LEU A 296 11.02 10.34 28.71
N ASN A 297 12.02 9.68 28.14
CA ASN A 297 12.10 9.39 26.70
C ASN A 297 11.20 8.22 26.24
N LEU A 298 10.65 7.42 27.17
CA LEU A 298 9.78 6.27 26.87
C LEU A 298 8.31 6.62 26.56
N HIS A 299 7.88 7.86 26.80
CA HIS A 299 6.57 8.27 26.31
C HIS A 299 6.73 8.68 24.84
N PRO A 300 6.19 7.91 23.88
CA PRO A 300 6.00 8.39 22.53
C PRO A 300 4.94 9.50 22.62
N GLY A 301 5.41 10.66 23.07
CA GLY A 301 4.55 11.81 23.27
C GLY A 301 4.05 12.28 21.93
N ILE A 302 2.94 13.02 21.97
CA ILE A 302 2.36 13.79 20.87
C ILE A 302 3.44 14.46 19.99
N GLY A 303 4.61 14.81 20.56
CA GLY A 303 5.75 15.39 19.84
C GLY A 303 6.32 14.51 18.72
N VAL A 304 6.48 13.21 18.93
CA VAL A 304 7.03 12.29 17.89
C VAL A 304 6.03 12.11 16.76
N THR A 305 4.76 11.93 17.10
CA THR A 305 3.69 11.85 16.09
C THR A 305 3.56 13.16 15.31
N LEU A 306 3.70 14.31 15.95
CA LEU A 306 3.71 15.60 15.29
C LEU A 306 4.94 15.79 14.40
N MET A 307 6.12 15.36 14.84
CA MET A 307 7.36 15.41 14.05
C MET A 307 7.25 14.56 12.78
N ALA A 308 6.51 13.46 12.81
CA ALA A 308 6.26 12.61 11.65
C ALA A 308 5.17 13.17 10.72
N CYS A 309 4.07 13.61 11.30
CA CYS A 309 2.92 14.12 10.54
C CYS A 309 3.19 15.50 9.94
N LEU A 310 4.03 16.33 10.56
CA LEU A 310 4.29 17.68 10.09
C LEU A 310 4.94 17.72 8.69
N PRO A 311 6.04 16.99 8.39
CA PRO A 311 6.60 16.96 7.04
C PRO A 311 5.61 16.43 6.02
N ALA A 312 4.86 15.36 6.33
CA ALA A 312 3.85 14.81 5.47
C ALA A 312 2.75 15.84 5.15
N LEU A 313 2.25 16.55 6.17
CA LEU A 313 1.26 17.60 6.00
C LEU A 313 1.80 18.77 5.16
N LEU A 314 3.03 19.19 5.41
CA LEU A 314 3.68 20.26 4.66
C LEU A 314 3.86 19.86 3.17
N LEU A 315 4.25 18.64 2.89
CA LEU A 315 4.32 18.12 1.52
C LEU A 315 2.95 18.09 0.83
N LEU A 316 1.89 17.68 1.54
CA LEU A 316 0.53 17.71 1.02
C LEU A 316 0.05 19.14 0.75
N LEU A 317 0.36 20.10 1.63
CA LEU A 317 0.07 21.52 1.42
C LEU A 317 0.87 22.09 0.23
N ALA A 318 2.15 21.73 0.10
CA ALA A 318 2.97 22.09 -1.04
C ALA A 318 2.41 21.50 -2.34
N ALA A 319 1.99 20.22 -2.34
CA ALA A 319 1.32 19.59 -3.48
C ALA A 319 0.02 20.34 -3.90
N ALA A 320 -0.79 20.73 -2.92
CA ALA A 320 -1.99 21.54 -3.17
C ALA A 320 -1.65 22.94 -3.76
N GLY A 321 -0.59 23.58 -3.27
CA GLY A 321 -0.07 24.84 -3.78
C GLY A 321 0.50 24.71 -5.20
N LEU A 322 1.24 23.65 -5.49
CA LEU A 322 1.77 23.32 -6.83
C LEU A 322 0.64 23.17 -7.85
N ARG A 323 -0.43 22.47 -7.48
CA ARG A 323 -1.61 22.33 -8.34
C ARG A 323 -2.22 23.68 -8.71
N ARG A 324 -2.22 24.65 -7.79
CA ARG A 324 -2.70 26.03 -8.01
C ARG A 324 -1.69 26.92 -8.75
N GLY A 325 -0.46 26.44 -8.95
CA GLY A 325 0.61 27.18 -9.64
C GLY A 325 1.34 28.18 -8.76
N ASN A 326 1.30 28.01 -7.43
CA ASN A 326 2.00 28.90 -6.49
C ASN A 326 3.53 28.60 -6.54
N ARG A 327 4.32 29.65 -6.84
CA ARG A 327 5.80 29.56 -6.89
C ARG A 327 6.40 29.23 -5.51
N GLY A 328 5.85 29.79 -4.43
CA GLY A 328 6.31 29.48 -3.07
C GLY A 328 6.14 28.01 -2.69
N ALA A 329 5.08 27.38 -3.18
CA ALA A 329 4.86 25.93 -2.97
C ALA A 329 5.92 25.08 -3.68
N TRP A 330 6.46 25.54 -4.80
CA TRP A 330 7.54 24.85 -5.52
C TRP A 330 8.84 24.88 -4.73
N VAL A 331 9.20 26.07 -4.20
CA VAL A 331 10.39 26.22 -3.33
C VAL A 331 10.23 25.39 -2.06
N ALA A 332 9.05 25.43 -1.42
CA ALA A 332 8.77 24.66 -0.23
C ALA A 332 8.86 23.12 -0.48
N ALA A 333 8.32 22.64 -1.59
CA ALA A 333 8.43 21.23 -1.96
C ALA A 333 9.88 20.80 -2.13
N LEU A 334 10.70 21.57 -2.88
CA LEU A 334 12.13 21.26 -3.07
C LEU A 334 12.92 21.28 -1.76
N ALA A 335 12.65 22.27 -0.91
CA ALA A 335 13.31 22.36 0.40
C ALA A 335 12.96 21.17 1.30
N LEU A 336 11.68 20.79 1.36
CA LEU A 336 11.22 19.65 2.16
C LEU A 336 11.78 18.33 1.62
N GLU A 337 11.72 18.08 0.31
CA GLU A 337 12.29 16.87 -0.31
C GLU A 337 13.81 16.80 -0.10
N GLY A 338 14.52 17.94 -0.21
CA GLY A 338 15.95 18.01 0.02
C GLY A 338 16.37 17.80 1.48
N VAL A 339 15.50 18.09 2.44
CA VAL A 339 15.72 17.78 3.88
C VAL A 339 15.41 16.32 4.17
N LEU A 340 14.47 15.71 3.44
CA LEU A 340 14.03 14.34 3.63
C LEU A 340 14.86 13.30 2.85
N ALA A 341 15.69 13.73 1.91
CA ALA A 341 16.61 12.87 1.14
C ALA A 341 17.98 12.78 1.81
#